data_0c5b7d5d2eb65850fd1a4c4ca536d65b
#
_entry.id   0c5b7d5d2eb65850fd1a4c4ca536d65b
#
_cell.length_a   1.000
_cell.length_b   1.000
_cell.length_c   1.000
_cell.angle_alpha   90.00
_cell.angle_beta   90.00
_cell.angle_gamma   90.00
#
_symmetry.space_group_name_H-M   'P 1'
#
loop_
_entity.id
_entity.type
_entity.pdbx_description
1 polymer ?
#
loop_
_entity_poly.entity_id
_entity_poly.type
_entity_poly.pdbx_seq_one_letter_code
_entity_poly.pdbx_strand_id
1 'polypeptide(L)'
;MSHAHFHAQSSARRFGGAPQDYLAIHQWFDATKEMWADARHRALRHHSQGIFECERRFGVTIPNSAGKDVPVRLISEQHVMEDCGGIIPTVADWLSAIRFEPWMNSGYRRALAVENGDMAAPVPTSRRIGETPAGVIKDAEEVHPANGASASGSRHLTRVRRSAATHAPLEF
;
A
#
# COMPACT_ATOMS: atom_id res chain seq x y z
N MET A 1 -3.32 5.40 5.83
CA MET A 1 -3.65 4.35 4.85
C MET A 1 -5.16 4.28 4.74
N SER A 2 -5.68 4.31 3.52
CA SER A 2 -7.12 4.19 3.31
C SER A 2 -7.59 2.79 3.70
N HIS A 3 -8.78 2.69 4.26
CA HIS A 3 -9.39 1.42 4.63
C HIS A 3 -10.22 0.91 3.46
N ALA A 4 -10.27 -0.41 3.21
CA ALA A 4 -11.03 -1.02 2.11
C ALA A 4 -12.48 -0.50 1.99
N HIS A 5 -13.10 -0.12 3.11
CA HIS A 5 -14.43 0.46 3.13
C HIS A 5 -14.53 1.82 2.43
N PHE A 6 -13.52 2.68 2.53
CA PHE A 6 -13.52 3.97 1.84
C PHE A 6 -13.38 3.81 0.31
N HIS A 7 -12.56 2.85 -0.14
CA HIS A 7 -12.46 2.49 -1.54
C HIS A 7 -13.79 1.92 -2.07
N ALA A 8 -14.47 1.08 -1.27
CA ALA A 8 -15.78 0.55 -1.62
C ALA A 8 -16.84 1.65 -1.74
N GLN A 9 -16.83 2.66 -0.87
CA GLN A 9 -17.69 3.85 -0.99
C GLN A 9 -17.37 4.65 -2.26
N SER A 10 -16.08 4.77 -2.61
CA SER A 10 -15.66 5.44 -3.84
C SER A 10 -16.16 4.69 -5.07
N SER A 11 -16.08 3.37 -5.08
CA SER A 11 -16.61 2.52 -6.15
C SER A 11 -18.13 2.62 -6.28
N ALA A 12 -18.86 2.64 -5.17
CA ALA A 12 -20.31 2.83 -5.20
C ALA A 12 -20.71 4.21 -5.80
N ARG A 13 -19.95 5.26 -5.49
CA ARG A 13 -20.18 6.59 -6.12
C ARG A 13 -19.91 6.56 -7.62
N ARG A 14 -18.92 5.81 -8.08
CA ARG A 14 -18.51 5.77 -9.49
C ARG A 14 -19.37 4.83 -10.34
N PHE A 15 -19.70 3.66 -9.83
CA PHE A 15 -20.34 2.59 -10.61
C PHE A 15 -21.81 2.37 -10.25
N GLY A 16 -22.30 2.99 -9.16
CA GLY A 16 -23.63 2.75 -8.59
C GLY A 16 -23.62 1.58 -7.61
N GLY A 17 -24.78 1.16 -7.14
CA GLY A 17 -24.93 0.12 -6.14
C GLY A 17 -24.53 0.55 -4.73
N ALA A 18 -24.26 -0.43 -3.88
CA ALA A 18 -23.87 -0.23 -2.49
C ALA A 18 -22.36 -0.52 -2.28
N PRO A 19 -21.70 0.07 -1.26
CA PRO A 19 -20.30 -0.22 -0.95
C PRO A 19 -20.02 -1.71 -0.73
N GLN A 20 -20.99 -2.44 -0.18
CA GLN A 20 -20.89 -3.88 0.08
C GLN A 20 -20.65 -4.70 -1.19
N ASP A 21 -21.16 -4.22 -2.35
CA ASP A 21 -20.98 -4.90 -3.64
C ASP A 21 -19.49 -5.00 -4.03
N TYR A 22 -18.68 -4.04 -3.59
CA TYR A 22 -17.27 -3.89 -3.97
C TYR A 22 -16.29 -4.26 -2.87
N LEU A 23 -16.77 -4.42 -1.63
CA LEU A 23 -15.92 -4.54 -0.44
C LEU A 23 -14.96 -5.72 -0.52
N ALA A 24 -15.40 -6.87 -1.05
CA ALA A 24 -14.57 -8.07 -1.16
C ALA A 24 -13.33 -7.85 -2.05
N ILE A 25 -13.47 -7.09 -3.14
CA ILE A 25 -12.36 -6.75 -4.05
C ILE A 25 -11.35 -5.86 -3.33
N HIS A 26 -11.82 -4.81 -2.67
CA HIS A 26 -10.94 -3.89 -1.94
C HIS A 26 -10.24 -4.56 -0.75
N GLN A 27 -10.94 -5.44 -0.03
CA GLN A 27 -10.35 -6.26 1.03
C GLN A 27 -9.26 -7.20 0.51
N TRP A 28 -9.44 -7.75 -0.69
CA TRP A 28 -8.44 -8.62 -1.28
C TRP A 28 -7.11 -7.88 -1.54
N PHE A 29 -7.15 -6.66 -2.06
CA PHE A 29 -5.94 -5.84 -2.21
C PHE A 29 -5.28 -5.54 -0.86
N ASP A 30 -6.09 -5.17 0.12
CA ASP A 30 -5.64 -4.76 1.45
C ASP A 30 -5.23 -5.91 2.37
N ALA A 31 -5.61 -7.17 2.06
CA ALA A 31 -5.28 -8.33 2.89
C ALA A 31 -3.77 -8.53 3.07
N THR A 32 -2.95 -8.03 2.15
CA THR A 32 -1.48 -8.07 2.27
C THR A 32 -0.93 -7.23 3.43
N LYS A 33 -1.75 -6.36 4.05
CA LYS A 33 -1.43 -5.64 5.29
C LYS A 33 -1.17 -6.58 6.48
N GLU A 34 -1.73 -7.77 6.46
CA GLU A 34 -1.47 -8.81 7.47
C GLU A 34 -0.02 -9.30 7.42
N MET A 35 0.60 -9.30 6.24
CA MET A 35 2.00 -9.70 6.04
C MET A 35 2.96 -8.55 6.33
N TRP A 36 2.54 -7.32 6.00
CA TRP A 36 3.35 -6.12 6.14
C TRP A 36 2.48 -4.89 6.42
N ALA A 37 2.57 -4.36 7.63
CA ALA A 37 1.64 -3.35 8.12
C ALA A 37 1.79 -1.95 7.52
N ASP A 38 2.92 -1.64 6.86
CA ASP A 38 3.15 -0.34 6.22
C ASP A 38 2.87 -0.38 4.70
N ALA A 39 3.09 0.76 4.01
CA ALA A 39 2.79 0.93 2.60
C ALA A 39 3.51 -0.07 1.65
N ARG A 40 4.55 -0.76 2.11
CA ARG A 40 5.28 -1.76 1.32
C ARG A 40 4.46 -3.02 1.03
N HIS A 41 3.38 -3.31 1.79
CA HIS A 41 2.43 -4.38 1.47
C HIS A 41 1.86 -4.24 0.05
N ARG A 42 1.81 -3.00 -0.46
CA ARG A 42 1.28 -2.68 -1.80
C ARG A 42 2.09 -3.33 -2.92
N ALA A 43 3.39 -3.53 -2.72
CA ALA A 43 4.23 -4.24 -3.69
C ALA A 43 3.74 -5.66 -4.00
N LEU A 44 2.90 -6.25 -3.17
CA LEU A 44 2.39 -7.60 -3.35
C LEU A 44 1.18 -7.68 -4.29
N ARG A 45 0.36 -6.60 -4.37
CA ARG A 45 -0.87 -6.62 -5.17
C ARG A 45 -1.22 -5.30 -5.88
N HIS A 46 -0.68 -4.14 -5.43
CA HIS A 46 -1.05 -2.84 -5.99
C HIS A 46 -0.21 -2.49 -7.23
N HIS A 47 -0.39 -3.25 -8.29
CA HIS A 47 0.28 -3.10 -9.58
C HIS A 47 -0.54 -3.73 -10.69
N SER A 48 -0.17 -3.47 -11.95
CA SER A 48 -0.88 -3.96 -13.12
C SER A 48 -1.13 -5.48 -13.10
N GLN A 49 -0.15 -6.29 -12.68
CA GLN A 49 -0.32 -7.74 -12.57
C GLN A 49 -1.34 -8.12 -11.49
N GLY A 50 -1.35 -7.42 -10.34
CA GLY A 50 -2.33 -7.65 -9.28
C GLY A 50 -3.77 -7.37 -9.73
N ILE A 51 -3.98 -6.38 -10.60
CA ILE A 51 -5.29 -6.11 -11.21
C ILE A 51 -5.79 -7.33 -12.00
N PHE A 52 -4.93 -7.95 -12.84
CA PHE A 52 -5.29 -9.16 -13.57
C PHE A 52 -5.50 -10.38 -12.65
N GLU A 53 -4.75 -10.47 -11.55
CA GLU A 53 -4.95 -11.52 -10.55
C GLU A 53 -6.30 -11.37 -9.84
N CYS A 54 -6.70 -10.14 -9.55
CA CYS A 54 -8.00 -9.84 -8.99
C CYS A 54 -9.13 -10.23 -9.95
N GLU A 55 -9.02 -9.87 -11.24
CA GLU A 55 -9.98 -10.27 -12.27
C GLU A 55 -10.09 -11.80 -12.40
N ARG A 56 -8.97 -12.52 -12.37
CA ARG A 56 -9.00 -13.99 -12.37
C ARG A 56 -9.69 -14.60 -11.15
N ARG A 57 -9.59 -13.93 -10.00
CA ARG A 57 -10.19 -14.39 -8.75
C ARG A 57 -11.70 -14.14 -8.65
N PHE A 58 -12.15 -12.97 -9.06
CA PHE A 58 -13.53 -12.51 -8.89
C PHE A 58 -14.38 -12.60 -10.15
N GLY A 59 -13.77 -12.92 -11.30
CA GLY A 59 -14.42 -12.92 -12.61
C GLY A 59 -14.23 -11.59 -13.35
N VAL A 60 -14.66 -11.56 -14.60
CA VAL A 60 -14.53 -10.38 -15.48
C VAL A 60 -15.43 -9.23 -15.01
N THR A 61 -16.63 -9.57 -14.53
CA THR A 61 -17.61 -8.62 -14.00
C THR A 61 -18.20 -9.15 -12.70
N ILE A 62 -18.71 -8.23 -11.87
CA ILE A 62 -19.57 -8.54 -10.73
C ILE A 62 -20.90 -7.77 -10.87
N PRO A 63 -22.04 -8.37 -10.54
CA PRO A 63 -23.30 -7.66 -10.46
C PRO A 63 -23.31 -6.77 -9.22
N ASN A 64 -23.83 -5.55 -9.33
CA ASN A 64 -24.07 -4.69 -8.18
C ASN A 64 -25.55 -4.68 -7.78
N SER A 65 -25.86 -4.14 -6.60
CA SER A 65 -27.22 -4.05 -6.08
C SER A 65 -28.17 -3.16 -6.89
N ALA A 66 -27.63 -2.36 -7.83
CA ALA A 66 -28.41 -1.59 -8.80
C ALA A 66 -28.69 -2.38 -10.10
N GLY A 67 -28.37 -3.68 -10.16
CA GLY A 67 -28.61 -4.56 -11.31
C GLY A 67 -27.67 -4.33 -12.50
N LYS A 68 -26.51 -3.72 -12.26
CA LYS A 68 -25.51 -3.41 -13.29
C LYS A 68 -24.30 -4.32 -13.13
N ASP A 69 -23.80 -4.91 -14.23
CA ASP A 69 -22.55 -5.62 -14.28
C ASP A 69 -21.38 -4.63 -14.33
N VAL A 70 -20.50 -4.70 -13.35
CA VAL A 70 -19.34 -3.80 -13.22
C VAL A 70 -18.06 -4.61 -13.46
N PRO A 71 -17.18 -4.18 -14.39
CA PRO A 71 -15.92 -4.84 -14.63
C PRO A 71 -15.01 -4.81 -13.39
N VAL A 72 -14.56 -5.98 -12.93
CA VAL A 72 -13.65 -6.13 -11.79
C VAL A 72 -12.36 -5.37 -12.03
N ARG A 73 -11.88 -5.35 -13.27
CA ARG A 73 -10.70 -4.60 -13.68
C ARG A 73 -10.81 -3.10 -13.34
N LEU A 74 -11.94 -2.46 -13.64
CA LEU A 74 -12.13 -1.04 -13.38
C LEU A 74 -12.18 -0.71 -11.88
N ILE A 75 -12.75 -1.62 -11.07
CA ILE A 75 -12.75 -1.51 -9.60
C ILE A 75 -11.33 -1.62 -9.06
N SER A 76 -10.56 -2.59 -9.60
CA SER A 76 -9.18 -2.85 -9.21
C SER A 76 -8.25 -1.70 -9.60
N GLU A 77 -8.38 -1.17 -10.81
CA GLU A 77 -7.64 0.01 -11.28
C GLU A 77 -7.90 1.22 -10.39
N GLN A 78 -9.18 1.45 -10.04
CA GLN A 78 -9.54 2.53 -9.13
C GLN A 78 -8.86 2.37 -7.77
N HIS A 79 -8.90 1.17 -7.16
CA HIS A 79 -8.26 0.91 -5.87
C HIS A 79 -6.74 1.19 -5.93
N VAL A 80 -6.06 0.66 -6.94
CA VAL A 80 -4.61 0.85 -7.10
C VAL A 80 -4.26 2.33 -7.31
N MET A 81 -5.01 3.06 -8.16
CA MET A 81 -4.78 4.48 -8.37
C MET A 81 -5.01 5.31 -7.10
N GLU A 82 -6.07 5.03 -6.33
CA GLU A 82 -6.35 5.75 -5.08
C GLU A 82 -5.24 5.54 -4.05
N ASP A 83 -4.63 4.37 -4.02
CA ASP A 83 -3.54 4.04 -3.09
C ASP A 83 -2.14 4.44 -3.58
N CYS A 84 -1.96 4.56 -4.89
CA CYS A 84 -0.66 4.86 -5.51
C CYS A 84 -0.59 6.28 -6.13
N GLY A 85 -1.39 7.22 -5.61
CA GLY A 85 -1.29 8.63 -6.04
C GLY A 85 -1.71 8.89 -7.48
N GLY A 86 -2.68 8.13 -8.00
CA GLY A 86 -3.25 8.29 -9.33
C GLY A 86 -2.53 7.51 -10.44
N ILE A 87 -1.52 6.69 -10.09
CA ILE A 87 -0.80 5.84 -11.05
C ILE A 87 -1.11 4.35 -10.82
N ILE A 88 -0.87 3.54 -11.85
CA ILE A 88 -0.88 2.08 -11.76
C ILE A 88 0.57 1.61 -11.95
N PRO A 89 1.30 1.29 -10.88
CA PRO A 89 2.66 0.77 -10.98
C PRO A 89 2.69 -0.57 -11.70
N THR A 90 3.81 -0.91 -12.30
CA THR A 90 4.11 -2.27 -12.75
C THR A 90 4.82 -3.04 -11.65
N VAL A 91 4.92 -4.37 -11.80
CA VAL A 91 5.77 -5.20 -10.91
C VAL A 91 7.23 -4.74 -10.99
N ALA A 92 7.70 -4.32 -12.18
CA ALA A 92 9.07 -3.84 -12.35
C ALA A 92 9.34 -2.56 -11.55
N ASP A 93 8.37 -1.64 -11.45
CA ASP A 93 8.51 -0.44 -10.63
C ASP A 93 8.73 -0.78 -9.16
N TRP A 94 7.96 -1.74 -8.61
CA TRP A 94 8.15 -2.21 -7.24
C TRP A 94 9.46 -2.96 -7.04
N LEU A 95 9.81 -3.87 -7.95
CA LEU A 95 11.04 -4.67 -7.85
C LEU A 95 12.30 -3.81 -7.95
N SER A 96 12.28 -2.75 -8.76
CA SER A 96 13.42 -1.83 -8.88
C SER A 96 13.74 -1.09 -7.57
N ALA A 97 12.73 -0.92 -6.70
CA ALA A 97 12.90 -0.30 -5.38
C ALA A 97 13.39 -1.30 -4.30
N ILE A 98 13.40 -2.60 -4.60
CA ILE A 98 13.87 -3.64 -3.68
C ILE A 98 15.38 -3.80 -3.83
N ARG A 99 16.11 -3.71 -2.70
CA ARG A 99 17.54 -3.99 -2.70
C ARG A 99 17.79 -5.45 -3.07
N PHE A 100 18.64 -5.65 -4.08
CA PHE A 100 19.08 -6.99 -4.47
C PHE A 100 20.06 -7.58 -3.43
N GLU A 101 19.74 -8.74 -2.89
CA GLU A 101 20.56 -9.44 -1.91
C GLU A 101 21.16 -10.72 -2.52
N PRO A 102 22.39 -11.12 -2.10
CA PRO A 102 23.09 -12.27 -2.70
C PRO A 102 22.30 -13.58 -2.70
N TRP A 103 21.47 -13.81 -1.67
CA TRP A 103 20.65 -15.01 -1.57
C TRP A 103 19.58 -15.12 -2.67
N MET A 104 19.14 -13.98 -3.26
CA MET A 104 18.15 -13.98 -4.34
C MET A 104 18.67 -14.66 -5.61
N ASN A 105 19.98 -14.74 -5.77
CA ASN A 105 20.65 -15.38 -6.92
C ASN A 105 21.28 -16.73 -6.57
N SER A 106 21.07 -17.26 -5.38
CA SER A 106 21.75 -18.47 -4.90
C SER A 106 21.38 -19.73 -5.71
N GLY A 107 20.14 -19.84 -6.17
CA GLY A 107 19.70 -20.96 -7.02
C GLY A 107 20.41 -21.01 -8.37
N TYR A 108 20.59 -19.87 -9.02
CA TYR A 108 21.29 -19.77 -10.30
C TYR A 108 22.77 -20.11 -10.18
N ARG A 109 23.46 -19.59 -9.14
CA ARG A 109 24.87 -19.90 -8.86
C ARG A 109 25.09 -21.38 -8.61
N ARG A 110 24.16 -22.03 -7.89
CA ARG A 110 24.22 -23.47 -7.63
C ARG A 110 24.05 -24.29 -8.90
N ALA A 111 23.14 -23.91 -9.78
CA ALA A 111 22.95 -24.57 -11.06
C ALA A 111 24.21 -24.48 -11.93
N LEU A 112 24.83 -23.31 -12.05
CA LEU A 112 26.09 -23.12 -12.77
C LEU A 112 27.27 -23.92 -12.15
N ALA A 113 27.34 -24.00 -10.82
CA ALA A 113 28.36 -24.77 -10.13
C ALA A 113 28.24 -26.28 -10.39
N VAL A 114 26.98 -26.79 -10.47
CA VAL A 114 26.73 -28.19 -10.83
C VAL A 114 27.10 -28.46 -12.28
N GLU A 115 26.77 -27.57 -13.22
CA GLU A 115 27.13 -27.70 -14.63
C GLU A 115 28.66 -27.67 -14.86
N ASN A 116 29.39 -26.89 -14.06
CA ASN A 116 30.83 -26.76 -14.12
C ASN A 116 31.59 -27.80 -13.27
N GLY A 117 30.86 -28.74 -12.63
CA GLY A 117 31.47 -29.78 -11.78
C GLY A 117 32.02 -29.29 -10.43
N ASP A 118 31.74 -28.08 -10.04
CA ASP A 118 32.15 -27.47 -8.78
C ASP A 118 31.10 -27.74 -7.68
N MET A 119 31.15 -28.93 -7.10
CA MET A 119 30.23 -29.42 -6.07
C MET A 119 30.42 -28.79 -4.69
N ALA A 120 31.36 -27.86 -4.52
CA ALA A 120 31.79 -27.36 -3.21
C ALA A 120 31.34 -25.93 -2.88
N ALA A 121 30.38 -25.33 -3.62
CA ALA A 121 29.88 -23.99 -3.26
C ALA A 121 29.08 -24.07 -1.95
N PRO A 122 29.50 -23.42 -0.84
CA PRO A 122 28.79 -23.45 0.42
C PRO A 122 27.43 -22.79 0.24
N VAL A 123 26.37 -23.47 0.68
CA VAL A 123 25.02 -22.90 0.77
C VAL A 123 25.13 -21.70 1.73
N PRO A 124 24.81 -20.47 1.29
CA PRO A 124 24.73 -19.35 2.24
C PRO A 124 23.67 -19.72 3.27
N THR A 125 24.10 -19.85 4.53
CA THR A 125 23.18 -20.05 5.65
C THR A 125 22.29 -18.82 5.70
N SER A 126 21.02 -18.99 5.34
CA SER A 126 20.02 -17.96 5.56
C SER A 126 20.07 -17.58 7.04
N ARG A 127 20.18 -16.29 7.33
CA ARG A 127 20.03 -15.82 8.71
C ARG A 127 18.73 -16.41 9.25
N ARG A 128 18.84 -17.14 10.35
CA ARG A 128 17.67 -17.65 11.05
C ARG A 128 16.81 -16.45 11.43
N ILE A 129 15.52 -16.57 11.20
CA ILE A 129 14.54 -15.60 11.68
C ILE A 129 14.72 -15.51 13.19
N GLY A 130 15.20 -14.37 13.71
CA GLY A 130 15.46 -14.14 15.13
C GLY A 130 16.86 -13.69 15.52
N GLU A 131 17.85 -13.68 14.62
CA GLU A 131 19.17 -13.10 14.92
C GLU A 131 19.15 -11.58 14.69
N THR A 132 18.97 -10.83 15.77
CA THR A 132 19.24 -9.39 15.81
C THR A 132 20.74 -9.18 15.57
N PRO A 133 21.16 -8.27 14.67
CA PRO A 133 22.58 -7.97 14.47
C PRO A 133 23.16 -7.47 15.79
N ALA A 134 24.09 -8.23 16.38
CA ALA A 134 24.90 -7.78 17.49
C ALA A 134 25.81 -6.64 16.97
N GLY A 135 25.49 -5.39 17.33
CA GLY A 135 26.38 -4.27 17.07
C GLY A 135 25.74 -3.01 16.52
N VAL A 136 24.60 -2.55 17.05
CA VAL A 136 24.24 -1.12 17.03
C VAL A 136 23.44 -0.81 18.29
N ILE A 137 24.10 -0.81 19.43
CA ILE A 137 23.72 0.01 20.58
C ILE A 137 25.02 0.59 21.14
N LYS A 138 25.44 1.70 20.58
CA LYS A 138 26.29 2.65 21.28
C LYS A 138 25.61 4.00 21.13
N ASP A 139 25.42 4.61 22.31
CA ASP A 139 25.10 6.02 22.54
C ASP A 139 23.63 6.43 22.36
N ALA A 140 22.76 5.92 23.25
CA ALA A 140 21.64 6.70 23.73
C ALA A 140 22.14 7.49 24.95
N GLU A 141 22.57 8.71 24.69
CA GLU A 141 22.92 9.68 25.70
C GLU A 141 21.68 10.04 26.52
N GLU A 142 21.77 9.82 27.81
CA GLU A 142 20.79 10.07 28.84
C GLU A 142 20.47 11.57 28.90
N VAL A 143 19.35 11.99 28.34
CA VAL A 143 18.84 13.36 28.53
C VAL A 143 17.95 13.38 29.76
N HIS A 144 18.52 13.85 30.86
CA HIS A 144 17.84 14.21 32.11
C HIS A 144 16.75 15.27 31.83
N PRO A 145 15.56 15.19 32.45
CA PRO A 145 14.61 16.28 32.42
C PRO A 145 14.96 17.29 33.54
N ALA A 146 15.37 18.48 33.12
CA ALA A 146 15.44 19.62 34.03
C ALA A 146 14.06 20.25 34.21
N ASN A 147 13.62 20.29 35.45
CA ASN A 147 12.52 21.09 35.98
C ASN A 147 12.72 22.61 35.74
N GLY A 148 11.59 23.30 35.47
CA GLY A 148 11.58 24.72 35.81
C GLY A 148 10.60 25.60 35.06
N ALA A 149 9.50 25.95 35.75
CA ALA A 149 8.84 27.25 35.82
C ALA A 149 8.03 27.81 34.62
N SER A 150 6.73 27.79 34.81
CA SER A 150 5.78 28.94 34.81
C SER A 150 6.13 30.19 34.02
N ALA A 151 5.33 30.52 33.00
CA ALA A 151 4.87 31.93 32.81
C ALA A 151 3.62 31.94 31.90
N SER A 152 2.61 32.60 32.43
CA SER A 152 1.35 33.04 31.84
C SER A 152 1.59 33.97 30.63
N GLY A 153 0.75 33.87 29.60
CA GLY A 153 0.74 34.80 28.47
C GLY A 153 -0.52 34.65 27.63
N SER A 154 -1.60 35.25 28.10
CA SER A 154 -2.82 35.56 27.33
C SER A 154 -2.49 36.42 26.11
N ARG A 155 -3.00 36.08 24.91
CA ARG A 155 -3.45 37.08 23.90
C ARG A 155 -4.12 36.42 22.69
N HIS A 156 -5.33 36.76 22.57
CA HIS A 156 -6.04 37.44 21.44
C HIS A 156 -6.50 36.57 20.28
N LEU A 157 -7.80 36.30 20.35
CA LEU A 157 -8.68 35.91 19.25
C LEU A 157 -8.67 36.95 18.12
N THR A 158 -8.33 36.57 16.92
CA THR A 158 -8.67 37.33 15.73
C THR A 158 -9.65 36.51 14.87
N ARG A 159 -10.88 36.98 14.93
CA ARG A 159 -12.04 36.51 14.16
C ARG A 159 -11.91 37.00 12.72
N VAL A 160 -11.71 36.12 11.74
CA VAL A 160 -11.82 36.47 10.32
C VAL A 160 -13.22 36.12 9.82
N ARG A 161 -13.89 37.16 9.32
CA ARG A 161 -15.23 37.17 8.77
C ARG A 161 -15.28 36.34 7.48
N ARG A 162 -16.31 35.51 7.35
CA ARG A 162 -16.77 34.92 6.09
C ARG A 162 -17.42 36.00 5.22
N SER A 163 -16.96 36.11 3.98
CA SER A 163 -17.63 36.83 2.91
C SER A 163 -18.49 35.84 2.14
N ALA A 164 -19.80 36.11 2.07
CA ALA A 164 -20.75 35.39 1.26
C ALA A 164 -20.64 35.90 -0.18
N ALA A 165 -20.46 35.01 -1.14
CA ALA A 165 -20.63 35.29 -2.55
C ALA A 165 -21.88 34.56 -3.02
N THR A 166 -22.89 35.35 -3.31
CA THR A 166 -24.14 35.03 -3.98
C THR A 166 -23.86 34.64 -5.44
N HIS A 167 -24.34 33.48 -5.88
CA HIS A 167 -24.41 33.17 -7.31
C HIS A 167 -25.87 32.99 -7.69
N ALA A 168 -26.31 33.82 -8.63
CA ALA A 168 -27.63 33.78 -9.30
C ALA A 168 -27.70 32.65 -10.33
N PRO A 169 -28.89 32.15 -10.67
CA PRO A 169 -29.08 31.09 -11.65
C PRO A 169 -29.01 31.63 -13.09
N LEU A 170 -28.40 30.88 -13.98
CA LEU A 170 -28.52 31.03 -15.43
C LEU A 170 -29.51 29.98 -15.92
N GLU A 171 -30.67 30.47 -16.40
CA GLU A 171 -31.58 29.76 -17.30
C GLU A 171 -30.94 29.69 -18.71
N PHE A 172 -30.91 28.46 -19.28
CA PHE A 172 -31.27 28.15 -20.68
C PHE A 172 -31.42 26.65 -20.80
#